data_e64fd128e377585647b42963d4d9fb69
#
_entry.id   e64fd128e377585647b42963d4d9fb69
#
_cell.length_a   1.000
_cell.length_b   1.000
_cell.length_c   1.000
_cell.angle_alpha   90.00
_cell.angle_beta   90.00
_cell.angle_gamma   90.00
#
_symmetry.space_group_name_H-M   'P 1'
#
loop_
_entity.id
_entity.type
_entity.pdbx_description
1 polymer ?
#
loop_
_entity_poly.entity_id
_entity_poly.type
_entity_poly.pdbx_seq_one_letter_code
_entity_poly.pdbx_strand_id
1 'polypeptide(L)'
;MMEDTDLTSDILVYNILRETDDPIIRACNLKFIDKSVPAEEDSTIYIANVTLNPQLDTFTMTEYDANVNIFVKTKQTDYLSASRFLRTVLKHIKLVLKKDRRCRQRSIKFAQTTFQYGSTYTLKGVTLMIQMKESEDMSYDLEEDISCIADFRVDTNGKEEDEG
;
A
#
# COMPACT_ATOMS: atom_id res chain seq x y z
N MET A 1 20.00 0.89 7.47
CA MET A 1 18.86 1.61 6.84
C MET A 1 18.64 1.05 5.44
N MET A 2 17.40 0.70 5.14
CA MET A 2 17.04 0.16 3.85
C MET A 2 17.08 1.26 2.78
N GLU A 3 17.72 1.02 1.65
CA GLU A 3 17.70 1.97 0.54
C GLU A 3 16.32 1.96 -0.14
N ASP A 4 15.97 3.05 -0.80
CA ASP A 4 14.66 3.16 -1.49
C ASP A 4 14.43 2.06 -2.51
N THR A 5 15.51 1.55 -3.12
CA THR A 5 15.45 0.47 -4.11
C THR A 5 15.07 -0.88 -3.48
N ASP A 6 15.29 -1.03 -2.17
CA ASP A 6 15.01 -2.27 -1.44
C ASP A 6 13.61 -2.29 -0.83
N LEU A 7 12.88 -1.17 -0.89
CA LEU A 7 11.54 -1.11 -0.36
C LEU A 7 10.56 -1.86 -1.25
N THR A 8 9.68 -2.63 -0.62
CA THR A 8 8.55 -3.23 -1.32
C THR A 8 7.59 -2.12 -1.79
N SER A 9 6.82 -2.40 -2.83
CA SER A 9 5.98 -1.38 -3.47
C SER A 9 4.94 -0.78 -2.53
N ASP A 10 4.35 -1.58 -1.65
CA ASP A 10 3.37 -1.11 -0.66
C ASP A 10 4.00 -0.16 0.37
N ILE A 11 5.18 -0.51 0.88
CA ILE A 11 5.91 0.33 1.83
C ILE A 11 6.35 1.63 1.15
N LEU A 12 6.82 1.56 -0.08
CA LEU A 12 7.22 2.74 -0.85
C LEU A 12 6.04 3.70 -1.03
N VAL A 13 4.89 3.19 -1.45
CA VAL A 13 3.67 4.00 -1.63
C VAL A 13 3.26 4.63 -0.30
N TYR A 14 3.25 3.86 0.77
CA TYR A 14 2.93 4.38 2.10
C TYR A 14 3.87 5.52 2.51
N ASN A 15 5.17 5.34 2.34
CA ASN A 15 6.15 6.36 2.72
C ASN A 15 5.99 7.64 1.90
N ILE A 16 5.76 7.52 0.61
CA ILE A 16 5.56 8.69 -0.27
C ILE A 16 4.31 9.46 0.15
N LEU A 17 3.21 8.77 0.40
CA LEU A 17 1.95 9.43 0.80
C LEU A 17 2.06 10.04 2.21
N ARG A 18 2.81 9.41 3.10
CA ARG A 18 3.04 9.94 4.45
C ARG A 18 3.90 11.20 4.44
N GLU A 19 4.89 11.27 3.56
CA GLU A 19 5.88 12.34 3.53
C GLU A 19 5.44 13.54 2.67
N THR A 20 4.39 13.39 1.86
CA THR A 20 3.97 14.46 0.94
C THR A 20 3.45 15.69 1.65
N ASP A 21 3.68 16.86 1.05
CA ASP A 21 3.12 18.12 1.50
C ASP A 21 1.73 18.41 0.91
N ASP A 22 1.20 17.50 0.11
CA ASP A 22 -0.09 17.68 -0.53
C ASP A 22 -1.19 17.87 0.53
N PRO A 23 -1.92 19.01 0.50
CA PRO A 23 -2.89 19.31 1.55
C PRO A 23 -4.08 18.36 1.57
N ILE A 24 -4.48 17.81 0.44
CA ILE A 24 -5.61 16.87 0.35
C ILE A 24 -5.24 15.54 1.00
N ILE A 25 -4.06 15.02 0.70
CA ILE A 25 -3.59 13.76 1.29
C ILE A 25 -3.32 13.94 2.78
N ARG A 26 -2.74 15.06 3.18
CA ARG A 26 -2.48 15.34 4.61
C ARG A 26 -3.75 15.50 5.43
N ALA A 27 -4.86 15.87 4.80
CA ALA A 27 -6.16 15.96 5.46
C ALA A 27 -6.77 14.58 5.72
N CYS A 28 -6.27 13.52 5.09
CA CYS A 28 -6.75 12.16 5.25
C CYS A 28 -5.86 11.40 6.23
N ASN A 29 -6.46 10.44 6.94
CA ASN A 29 -5.70 9.45 7.69
C ASN A 29 -5.06 8.47 6.70
N LEU A 30 -3.90 7.95 7.05
CA LEU A 30 -3.17 6.98 6.21
C LEU A 30 -2.85 5.75 7.06
N LYS A 31 -3.29 4.58 6.62
CA LYS A 31 -3.12 3.32 7.36
C LYS A 31 -2.90 2.15 6.41
N PHE A 32 -2.27 1.09 6.93
CA PHE A 32 -2.36 -0.23 6.31
C PHE A 32 -3.64 -0.92 6.76
N ILE A 33 -4.28 -1.67 5.87
CA ILE A 33 -5.41 -2.53 6.27
C ILE A 33 -4.84 -3.77 6.96
N ASP A 34 -5.16 -3.92 8.24
CA ASP A 34 -4.82 -5.11 9.00
C ASP A 34 -6.07 -5.91 9.41
N LYS A 35 -7.23 -5.28 9.35
CA LYS A 35 -8.53 -5.86 9.69
C LYS A 35 -9.61 -5.24 8.80
N SER A 36 -10.86 -5.62 9.02
CA SER A 36 -11.98 -4.96 8.34
C SER A 36 -12.02 -3.48 8.66
N VAL A 37 -12.36 -2.67 7.65
CA VAL A 37 -12.38 -1.21 7.79
C VAL A 37 -13.50 -0.79 8.73
N PRO A 38 -13.20 -0.04 9.81
CA PRO A 38 -14.23 0.44 10.73
C PRO A 38 -15.28 1.33 10.04
N ALA A 39 -16.54 1.16 10.39
CA ALA A 39 -17.64 1.91 9.78
C ALA A 39 -17.58 3.40 10.10
N GLU A 40 -17.05 3.76 11.25
CA GLU A 40 -16.99 5.14 11.75
C GLU A 40 -15.85 5.96 11.14
N GLU A 41 -14.86 5.31 10.54
CA GLU A 41 -13.73 6.05 9.96
C GLU A 41 -14.13 6.73 8.65
N ASP A 42 -13.66 7.97 8.49
CA ASP A 42 -13.85 8.77 7.28
C ASP A 42 -12.54 9.40 6.88
N SER A 43 -12.48 9.84 5.61
CA SER A 43 -11.29 10.52 5.08
C SER A 43 -10.02 9.71 5.32
N THR A 44 -10.08 8.40 5.10
CA THR A 44 -8.96 7.50 5.34
C THR A 44 -8.51 6.85 4.05
N ILE A 45 -7.18 6.84 3.85
CA ILE A 45 -6.51 6.16 2.76
C ILE A 45 -5.88 4.90 3.34
N TYR A 46 -6.26 3.75 2.81
CA TYR A 46 -5.72 2.45 3.24
C TYR A 46 -4.82 1.88 2.16
N ILE A 47 -3.63 1.44 2.56
CA ILE A 47 -2.83 0.54 1.73
C ILE A 47 -3.38 -0.86 2.01
N ALA A 48 -4.05 -1.46 1.02
CA ALA A 48 -4.85 -2.64 1.25
C ALA A 48 -4.06 -3.94 1.11
N ASN A 49 -3.77 -4.33 -0.10
CA ASN A 49 -3.08 -5.59 -0.34
C ASN A 49 -2.14 -5.49 -1.53
N VAL A 50 -1.18 -6.40 -1.56
CA VAL A 50 -0.18 -6.46 -2.63
C VAL A 50 -0.26 -7.84 -3.27
N THR A 51 -0.18 -7.86 -4.60
CA THR A 51 -0.05 -9.09 -5.36
C THR A 51 1.22 -8.99 -6.20
N LEU A 52 2.08 -10.00 -6.12
CA LEU A 52 3.32 -10.05 -6.89
C LEU A 52 3.17 -11.06 -8.03
N ASN A 53 3.30 -10.58 -9.27
CA ASN A 53 3.22 -11.42 -10.46
C ASN A 53 4.62 -11.55 -11.08
N PRO A 54 5.27 -12.74 -11.00
CA PRO A 54 6.61 -12.91 -11.53
C PRO A 54 6.64 -12.70 -13.04
N GLN A 55 7.60 -11.94 -13.52
CA GLN A 55 7.81 -11.68 -14.95
C GLN A 55 9.12 -12.25 -15.45
N LEU A 56 10.15 -12.20 -14.64
CA LEU A 56 11.46 -12.76 -14.95
C LEU A 56 12.02 -13.41 -13.70
N ASP A 57 12.48 -14.65 -13.86
CA ASP A 57 13.04 -15.40 -12.73
C ASP A 57 14.39 -15.98 -13.16
N THR A 58 15.45 -15.54 -12.51
CA THR A 58 16.81 -15.99 -12.74
C THR A 58 17.44 -16.44 -11.43
N PHE A 59 18.66 -16.99 -11.49
CA PHE A 59 19.37 -17.37 -10.26
C PHE A 59 19.75 -16.18 -9.39
N THR A 60 19.88 -14.98 -9.97
CA THR A 60 20.35 -13.81 -9.25
C THR A 60 19.24 -12.82 -8.89
N MET A 61 18.12 -12.87 -9.61
CA MET A 61 17.06 -11.88 -9.45
C MET A 61 15.72 -12.41 -9.94
N THR A 62 14.67 -12.05 -9.24
CA THR A 62 13.29 -12.20 -9.72
C THR A 62 12.69 -10.82 -9.89
N GLU A 63 12.09 -10.56 -11.05
CA GLU A 63 11.33 -9.34 -11.30
C GLU A 63 9.84 -9.62 -11.25
N TYR A 64 9.12 -8.72 -10.59
CA TYR A 64 7.67 -8.80 -10.43
C TYR A 64 6.97 -7.58 -11.01
N ASP A 65 5.75 -7.78 -11.48
CA ASP A 65 4.77 -6.71 -11.53
C ASP A 65 4.03 -6.73 -10.20
N ALA A 66 4.25 -5.72 -9.37
CA ALA A 66 3.61 -5.60 -8.07
C ALA A 66 2.34 -4.78 -8.22
N ASN A 67 1.21 -5.34 -7.82
CA ASN A 67 -0.07 -4.65 -7.79
C ASN A 67 -0.37 -4.27 -6.35
N VAL A 68 -0.43 -2.97 -6.08
CA VAL A 68 -0.76 -2.42 -4.78
C VAL A 68 -2.16 -1.83 -4.85
N ASN A 69 -3.05 -2.27 -3.98
CA ASN A 69 -4.40 -1.73 -3.91
C ASN A 69 -4.47 -0.68 -2.82
N ILE A 70 -4.97 0.51 -3.18
CA ILE A 70 -5.25 1.59 -2.25
C ILE A 70 -6.75 1.75 -2.16
N PHE A 71 -7.29 1.76 -0.94
CA PHE A 71 -8.70 1.97 -0.69
C PHE A 71 -8.90 3.32 -0.01
N VAL A 72 -9.77 4.17 -0.58
CA VAL A 72 -10.14 5.45 0.02
C VAL A 72 -11.59 5.36 0.45
N LYS A 73 -11.85 5.66 1.72
CA LYS A 73 -13.16 5.55 2.34
C LYS A 73 -13.78 6.93 2.57
N THR A 74 -15.10 7.02 2.40
CA THR A 74 -15.88 8.21 2.75
C THR A 74 -17.13 7.83 3.55
N LYS A 75 -17.53 8.70 4.47
CA LYS A 75 -18.80 8.62 5.20
C LYS A 75 -19.90 9.46 4.57
N GLN A 76 -19.58 10.23 3.54
CA GLN A 76 -20.57 11.13 2.94
C GLN A 76 -21.72 10.32 2.34
N THR A 77 -22.95 10.69 2.66
CA THR A 77 -24.13 9.96 2.23
C THR A 77 -24.68 10.48 0.90
N ASP A 78 -24.42 11.75 0.58
CA ASP A 78 -24.81 12.31 -0.71
C ASP A 78 -23.86 11.84 -1.81
N TYR A 79 -24.42 11.29 -2.89
CA TYR A 79 -23.64 10.72 -3.96
C TYR A 79 -22.68 11.75 -4.58
N LEU A 80 -23.18 12.97 -4.86
CA LEU A 80 -22.34 13.98 -5.50
C LEU A 80 -21.14 14.37 -4.61
N SER A 81 -21.39 14.56 -3.32
CA SER A 81 -20.34 14.90 -2.36
C SER A 81 -19.35 13.76 -2.20
N ALA A 82 -19.84 12.52 -2.07
CA ALA A 82 -18.99 11.34 -1.95
C ALA A 82 -18.13 11.14 -3.19
N SER A 83 -18.74 11.23 -4.38
CA SER A 83 -18.02 11.06 -5.64
C SER A 83 -16.96 12.14 -5.83
N ARG A 84 -17.30 13.38 -5.54
CA ARG A 84 -16.35 14.50 -5.64
C ARG A 84 -15.17 14.31 -4.69
N PHE A 85 -15.44 13.93 -3.45
CA PHE A 85 -14.40 13.68 -2.45
C PHE A 85 -13.46 12.57 -2.91
N LEU A 86 -14.03 11.41 -3.26
CA LEU A 86 -13.22 10.25 -3.64
C LEU A 86 -12.37 10.51 -4.89
N ARG A 87 -12.96 11.14 -5.90
CA ARG A 87 -12.24 11.46 -7.14
C ARG A 87 -11.14 12.50 -6.89
N THR A 88 -11.38 13.46 -6.01
CA THR A 88 -10.38 14.47 -5.65
C THR A 88 -9.20 13.81 -4.93
N VAL A 89 -9.46 12.96 -3.94
CA VAL A 89 -8.40 12.25 -3.23
C VAL A 89 -7.60 11.36 -4.19
N LEU A 90 -8.29 10.61 -5.05
CA LEU A 90 -7.60 9.77 -6.05
C LEU A 90 -6.72 10.58 -6.98
N LYS A 91 -7.20 11.73 -7.45
CA LYS A 91 -6.42 12.60 -8.31
C LYS A 91 -5.13 13.03 -7.63
N HIS A 92 -5.22 13.43 -6.37
CA HIS A 92 -4.03 13.86 -5.61
C HIS A 92 -3.08 12.70 -5.32
N ILE A 93 -3.60 11.51 -5.02
CA ILE A 93 -2.77 10.31 -4.87
C ILE A 93 -1.99 10.06 -6.17
N LYS A 94 -2.68 10.07 -7.31
CA LYS A 94 -2.04 9.84 -8.61
C LYS A 94 -0.98 10.91 -8.91
N LEU A 95 -1.29 12.18 -8.65
CA LEU A 95 -0.34 13.27 -8.90
C LEU A 95 0.91 13.13 -8.05
N VAL A 96 0.76 12.86 -6.76
CA VAL A 96 1.88 12.69 -5.84
C VAL A 96 2.77 11.52 -6.27
N LEU A 97 2.15 10.37 -6.58
CA LEU A 97 2.90 9.19 -6.98
C LEU A 97 3.59 9.37 -8.34
N LYS A 98 2.92 10.01 -9.31
CA LYS A 98 3.52 10.26 -10.63
C LYS A 98 4.72 11.21 -10.55
N LYS A 99 4.71 12.16 -9.64
CA LYS A 99 5.81 13.12 -9.48
C LYS A 99 7.01 12.53 -8.77
N ASP A 100 6.82 11.45 -8.03
CA ASP A 100 7.90 10.85 -7.27
C ASP A 100 8.83 10.06 -8.20
N ARG A 101 10.13 10.37 -8.10
CA ARG A 101 11.15 9.72 -8.95
C ARG A 101 11.21 8.22 -8.73
N ARG A 102 11.04 7.77 -7.48
CA ARG A 102 11.09 6.34 -7.13
C ARG A 102 9.99 5.55 -7.82
N CYS A 103 8.78 6.13 -7.90
CA CYS A 103 7.66 5.53 -8.63
C CYS A 103 7.93 5.48 -10.14
N ARG A 104 8.47 6.54 -10.71
CA ARG A 104 8.81 6.58 -12.14
C ARG A 104 9.88 5.56 -12.49
N GLN A 105 10.86 5.36 -11.61
CA GLN A 105 11.88 4.33 -11.81
C GLN A 105 11.30 2.92 -11.83
N ARG A 106 10.16 2.70 -11.16
CA ARG A 106 9.44 1.43 -11.14
C ARG A 106 8.34 1.36 -12.18
N SER A 107 8.33 2.25 -13.15
CA SER A 107 7.34 2.27 -14.25
C SER A 107 5.91 2.23 -13.77
N ILE A 108 5.57 3.11 -12.83
CA ILE A 108 4.25 3.14 -12.20
C ILE A 108 3.12 3.28 -13.24
N LYS A 109 2.07 2.50 -13.04
CA LYS A 109 0.81 2.57 -13.81
C LYS A 109 -0.36 2.53 -12.85
N PHE A 110 -1.45 3.21 -13.24
CA PHE A 110 -2.73 3.09 -12.55
C PHE A 110 -3.61 2.15 -13.36
N ALA A 111 -3.69 0.90 -12.91
CA ALA A 111 -4.27 -0.17 -13.70
C ALA A 111 -5.79 -0.19 -13.68
N GLN A 112 -6.40 0.07 -12.53
CA GLN A 112 -7.85 -0.04 -12.38
C GLN A 112 -8.35 0.82 -11.22
N THR A 113 -9.53 1.40 -11.40
CA THR A 113 -10.25 2.13 -10.35
C THR A 113 -11.64 1.52 -10.21
N THR A 114 -12.00 1.08 -9.00
CA THR A 114 -13.29 0.44 -8.74
C THR A 114 -13.98 1.15 -7.58
N PHE A 115 -15.19 1.66 -7.82
CA PHE A 115 -16.00 2.29 -6.80
C PHE A 115 -16.79 1.24 -6.02
N GLN A 116 -16.85 1.42 -4.69
CA GLN A 116 -17.50 0.50 -3.78
C GLN A 116 -18.83 1.08 -3.30
N TYR A 117 -19.90 0.32 -3.42
CA TYR A 117 -21.24 0.75 -3.04
C TYR A 117 -21.74 -0.09 -1.87
N GLY A 118 -22.48 0.55 -0.97
CA GLY A 118 -23.17 -0.14 0.11
C GLY A 118 -24.46 -0.80 -0.37
N SER A 119 -25.18 -1.44 0.57
CA SER A 119 -26.40 -2.21 0.28
C SER A 119 -27.54 -1.37 -0.32
N THR A 120 -27.52 -0.05 -0.15
CA THR A 120 -28.53 0.88 -0.68
C THR A 120 -27.97 1.72 -1.84
N TYR A 121 -26.96 1.22 -2.52
CA TYR A 121 -26.25 1.94 -3.60
C TYR A 121 -25.59 3.24 -3.15
N THR A 122 -25.35 3.39 -1.85
CA THR A 122 -24.58 4.52 -1.32
C THR A 122 -23.11 4.31 -1.62
N LEU A 123 -22.47 5.32 -2.21
CA LEU A 123 -21.04 5.25 -2.54
C LEU A 123 -20.22 5.30 -1.24
N LYS A 124 -19.47 4.25 -0.94
CA LYS A 124 -18.71 4.09 0.29
C LYS A 124 -17.22 4.36 0.15
N GLY A 125 -16.68 4.08 -1.00
CA GLY A 125 -15.24 4.22 -1.20
C GLY A 125 -14.83 3.89 -2.61
N VAL A 126 -13.52 3.90 -2.82
CA VAL A 126 -12.93 3.59 -4.12
C VAL A 126 -11.63 2.83 -3.92
N THR A 127 -11.39 1.83 -4.73
CA THR A 127 -10.12 1.10 -4.77
C THR A 127 -9.34 1.50 -6.02
N LEU A 128 -8.10 1.90 -5.85
CA LEU A 128 -7.17 2.17 -6.93
C LEU A 128 -6.11 1.07 -6.94
N MET A 129 -5.97 0.38 -8.07
CA MET A 129 -4.90 -0.58 -8.28
C MET A 129 -3.72 0.10 -8.95
N ILE A 130 -2.58 0.07 -8.29
CA ILE A 130 -1.33 0.62 -8.79
C ILE A 130 -0.41 -0.53 -9.14
N GLN A 131 0.21 -0.47 -10.32
CA GLN A 131 1.18 -1.46 -10.73
C GLN A 131 2.56 -0.84 -10.83
N MET A 132 3.55 -1.52 -10.27
CA MET A 132 4.95 -1.09 -10.31
C MET A 132 5.86 -2.29 -10.53
N LYS A 133 7.04 -2.05 -11.09
CA LYS A 133 8.09 -3.05 -11.18
C LYS A 133 8.78 -3.19 -9.82
N GLU A 134 9.00 -4.42 -9.41
CA GLU A 134 9.70 -4.73 -8.16
C GLU A 134 10.70 -5.84 -8.43
N SER A 135 11.91 -5.68 -7.92
CA SER A 135 12.97 -6.67 -8.09
C SER A 135 13.34 -7.26 -6.75
N GLU A 136 13.52 -8.58 -6.73
CA GLU A 136 13.99 -9.29 -5.56
C GLU A 136 15.36 -9.87 -5.86
N ASP A 137 16.35 -9.49 -5.06
CA ASP A 137 17.70 -10.02 -5.16
C ASP A 137 17.70 -11.44 -4.58
N MET A 138 18.06 -12.42 -5.41
CA MET A 138 18.08 -13.83 -5.03
C MET A 138 19.40 -14.25 -4.38
N SER A 139 20.38 -13.35 -4.31
CA SER A 139 21.53 -13.58 -3.44
C SER A 139 21.08 -13.45 -2.00
N TYR A 140 21.71 -14.21 -1.08
CA TYR A 140 21.28 -14.14 0.30
C TYR A 140 22.46 -13.81 1.23
N ASP A 141 22.14 -13.08 2.29
CA ASP A 141 23.03 -12.86 3.42
C ASP A 141 22.45 -13.67 4.59
N LEU A 142 23.15 -14.76 4.93
CA LEU A 142 22.66 -15.70 5.94
C LEU A 142 22.55 -15.05 7.32
N GLU A 143 23.46 -14.15 7.67
CA GLU A 143 23.43 -13.46 8.96
C GLU A 143 22.22 -12.52 9.07
N GLU A 144 21.94 -11.78 8.00
CA GLU A 144 20.79 -10.88 7.93
C GLU A 144 19.49 -11.67 7.97
N ASP A 145 19.40 -12.75 7.20
CA ASP A 145 18.23 -13.62 7.16
C ASP A 145 17.96 -14.27 8.51
N ILE A 146 19.00 -14.76 9.18
CA ILE A 146 18.88 -15.34 10.52
C ILE A 146 18.42 -14.29 11.52
N SER A 147 18.96 -13.07 11.45
CA SER A 147 18.58 -11.97 12.31
C SER A 147 17.07 -11.66 12.19
N CYS A 148 16.57 -11.61 10.97
CA CYS A 148 15.15 -11.38 10.71
C CYS A 148 14.26 -12.47 11.34
N ILE A 149 14.65 -13.73 11.19
CA ILE A 149 13.92 -14.86 11.77
C ILE A 149 14.05 -14.88 13.30
N ALA A 150 15.23 -14.54 13.84
CA ALA A 150 15.47 -14.51 15.27
C ALA A 150 14.57 -13.46 15.95
N ASP A 151 14.40 -12.29 15.37
CA ASP A 151 13.50 -11.27 15.88
C ASP A 151 12.06 -11.78 15.97
N PHE A 152 11.61 -12.48 14.94
CA PHE A 152 10.28 -13.11 14.94
C PHE A 152 10.15 -14.21 16.00
N ARG A 153 11.19 -15.05 16.17
CA ARG A 153 11.20 -16.13 17.16
C ARG A 153 11.23 -15.63 18.59
N VAL A 154 11.91 -14.52 18.86
CA VAL A 154 11.94 -13.92 20.19
C VAL A 154 10.53 -13.59 20.66
N ASP A 155 9.70 -13.00 19.80
CA ASP A 155 8.33 -12.70 20.15
C ASP A 155 7.50 -13.96 20.41
N THR A 156 7.71 -15.01 19.64
CA THR A 156 7.00 -16.27 19.78
C THR A 156 7.48 -17.06 21.00
N ASN A 157 8.79 -17.14 21.20
CA ASN A 157 9.38 -17.90 22.29
C ASN A 157 9.12 -17.26 23.64
N GLY A 158 9.04 -15.91 23.69
CA GLY A 158 8.65 -15.21 24.91
C GLY A 158 7.29 -15.64 25.44
N LYS A 159 6.37 -15.97 24.57
CA LYS A 159 5.05 -16.49 24.95
C LYS A 159 5.13 -17.93 25.44
N GLU A 160 5.95 -18.75 24.82
CA GLU A 160 6.11 -20.16 25.19
C GLU A 160 6.80 -20.30 26.55
N GLU A 161 7.81 -19.48 26.81
CA GLU A 161 8.50 -19.46 28.09
C GLU A 161 7.59 -19.03 29.24
N ASP A 162 6.68 -18.10 28.98
CA ASP A 162 5.72 -17.63 29.98
C ASP A 162 4.67 -18.70 30.32
N GLU A 163 4.44 -19.64 29.46
CA GLU A 163 3.49 -20.75 29.67
C GLU A 163 4.14 -21.95 30.38
N GLY A 164 5.44 -21.96 30.40
CA GLY A 164 6.22 -23.01 31.04
C GLY A 164 6.51 -22.73 32.49
#